data_bf0749c3bb0eb91eeabcf701d8e36230
#
_entry.id   bf0749c3bb0eb91eeabcf701d8e36230
#
_cell.length_a   1.000
_cell.length_b   1.000
_cell.length_c   1.000
_cell.angle_alpha   90.00
_cell.angle_beta   90.00
_cell.angle_gamma   90.00
#
_symmetry.space_group_name_H-M   'P 1'
#
loop_
_entity.id
_entity.type
_entity.pdbx_description
1 polymer ?
#
loop_
_entity_poly.entity_id
_entity_poly.type
_entity_poly.pdbx_seq_one_letter_code
_entity_poly.pdbx_strand_id
1 'polypeptide(L)'
;MESLEDKIRKFLAPGSGYGSGSGDGYGDGSGYGDGYGYLKSYNHRKVYYVDGIPTLIDSVRGMFAKGHMINRDKTISPCYIARHGNSFAHGDTLHAAQRDALGKHMQDMPEEERIDLFVKEHPELDAEHPCEDLFRWHNTLTGSCEFGRQQFCRDHGISLSERYTVRYFLDITKEAYGGSVIRKVREKYDNKGEE
;
A
#
# COMPACT_ATOMS: atom_id res chain seq x y z
N MET A 1 9.82 29.20 12.84
CA MET A 1 8.62 28.40 12.48
C MET A 1 8.90 27.78 11.12
N GLU A 2 8.75 26.47 10.97
CA GLU A 2 9.03 25.78 9.71
C GLU A 2 7.99 26.18 8.64
N SER A 3 8.46 26.53 7.43
CA SER A 3 7.57 26.94 6.34
C SER A 3 6.75 25.76 5.80
N LEU A 4 5.62 26.05 5.13
CA LEU A 4 4.83 25.00 4.47
C LEU A 4 5.67 24.27 3.41
N GLU A 5 6.50 25.00 2.68
CA GLU A 5 7.35 24.39 1.64
C GLU A 5 8.37 23.43 2.22
N ASP A 6 8.96 23.72 3.38
CA ASP A 6 9.89 22.80 4.05
C ASP A 6 9.17 21.54 4.53
N LYS A 7 7.95 21.68 5.04
CA LYS A 7 7.11 20.53 5.44
C LYS A 7 6.77 19.65 4.24
N ILE A 8 6.39 20.25 3.10
CA ILE A 8 6.10 19.52 1.87
C ILE A 8 7.35 18.80 1.38
N ARG A 9 8.51 19.47 1.38
CA ARG A 9 9.77 18.84 0.96
C ARG A 9 10.10 17.62 1.82
N LYS A 10 9.95 17.71 3.13
CA LYS A 10 10.14 16.57 4.05
C LYS A 10 9.13 15.45 3.84
N PHE A 11 7.87 15.82 3.61
CA PHE A 11 6.79 14.87 3.35
C PHE A 11 7.04 14.08 2.06
N LEU A 12 7.53 14.72 1.01
CA LEU A 12 7.80 14.12 -0.30
C LEU A 12 9.21 13.50 -0.41
N ALA A 13 10.12 13.77 0.53
CA ALA A 13 11.47 13.22 0.49
C ALA A 13 11.43 11.68 0.58
N PRO A 14 12.28 10.94 -0.18
CA PRO A 14 12.41 9.51 -0.01
C PRO A 14 12.71 9.16 1.46
N GLY A 15 12.02 8.18 2.01
CA GLY A 15 12.34 7.67 3.34
C GLY A 15 13.75 7.10 3.35
N SER A 16 14.53 7.38 4.39
CA SER A 16 15.81 6.73 4.63
C SER A 16 15.58 5.28 5.08
N GLY A 17 15.13 4.43 4.17
CA GLY A 17 15.18 2.98 4.29
C GLY A 17 16.42 2.51 3.55
N TYR A 18 17.27 1.71 4.16
CA TYR A 18 18.44 1.10 3.56
C TYR A 18 18.03 0.28 2.32
N GLY A 19 18.18 0.87 1.16
CA GLY A 19 18.06 0.24 -0.13
C GLY A 19 19.05 0.90 -1.06
N SER A 20 20.28 0.35 -1.18
CA SER A 20 21.24 0.72 -2.19
C SER A 20 20.72 0.32 -3.55
N GLY A 21 20.04 1.23 -4.21
CA GLY A 21 19.67 1.14 -5.61
C GLY A 21 20.26 2.34 -6.35
N SER A 22 21.53 2.25 -6.78
CA SER A 22 22.09 3.16 -7.77
C SER A 22 21.41 2.87 -9.09
N GLY A 23 20.45 3.69 -9.46
CA GLY A 23 19.81 3.69 -10.77
C GLY A 23 19.92 5.06 -11.39
N ASP A 24 21.09 5.43 -11.92
CA ASP A 24 21.22 6.53 -12.87
C ASP A 24 20.60 6.09 -14.20
N GLY A 25 19.27 6.19 -14.27
CA GLY A 25 18.51 5.96 -15.48
C GLY A 25 18.34 7.26 -16.26
N TYR A 26 19.30 7.65 -17.07
CA TYR A 26 19.08 8.54 -18.21
C TYR A 26 18.27 7.75 -19.24
N GLY A 27 16.96 7.75 -19.12
CA GLY A 27 16.04 7.22 -20.09
C GLY A 27 15.57 8.31 -21.01
N ASP A 28 16.23 8.48 -22.17
CA ASP A 28 15.73 9.27 -23.30
C ASP A 28 14.61 8.46 -23.97
N GLY A 29 13.43 8.50 -23.37
CA GLY A 29 12.23 7.82 -23.84
C GLY A 29 11.35 8.78 -24.62
N SER A 30 11.50 8.87 -25.95
CA SER A 30 10.49 9.42 -26.84
C SER A 30 9.25 8.51 -26.84
N GLY A 31 8.41 8.66 -25.82
CA GLY A 31 7.06 8.08 -25.75
C GLY A 31 6.08 9.11 -26.28
N TYR A 32 5.31 8.76 -27.29
CA TYR A 32 4.09 9.43 -27.68
C TYR A 32 3.11 9.41 -26.52
N GLY A 33 3.22 10.39 -25.62
CA GLY A 33 2.31 10.60 -24.51
C GLY A 33 1.49 11.83 -24.78
N ASP A 34 0.18 11.68 -24.77
CA ASP A 34 -0.80 12.76 -24.90
C ASP A 34 -0.42 13.95 -24.02
N GLY A 35 -0.21 15.11 -24.69
CA GLY A 35 0.42 16.33 -24.22
C GLY A 35 -0.09 16.96 -22.93
N TYR A 36 0.31 16.41 -21.80
CA TYR A 36 0.32 17.13 -20.53
C TYR A 36 1.78 17.42 -20.15
N GLY A 37 2.31 18.54 -20.68
CA GLY A 37 3.56 19.08 -20.14
C GLY A 37 3.45 19.22 -18.62
N TYR A 38 4.52 18.89 -17.90
CA TYR A 38 4.59 19.02 -16.44
C TYR A 38 4.06 20.39 -15.99
N LEU A 39 2.90 20.42 -15.35
CA LEU A 39 2.26 21.61 -14.83
C LEU A 39 3.06 22.09 -13.62
N LYS A 40 3.83 23.17 -13.74
CA LYS A 40 4.65 23.70 -12.65
C LYS A 40 3.85 24.51 -11.64
N SER A 41 2.79 25.17 -12.09
CA SER A 41 1.93 25.98 -11.25
C SER A 41 0.48 25.99 -11.75
N TYR A 42 -0.45 26.17 -10.82
CA TYR A 42 -1.88 26.31 -11.08
C TYR A 42 -2.43 27.44 -10.20
N ASN A 43 -3.04 28.47 -10.77
CA ASN A 43 -3.53 29.67 -10.06
C ASN A 43 -2.48 30.24 -9.08
N HIS A 44 -1.26 30.48 -9.57
CA HIS A 44 -0.12 31.02 -8.82
C HIS A 44 0.36 30.13 -7.66
N ARG A 45 -0.13 28.90 -7.55
CA ARG A 45 0.31 27.92 -6.56
C ARG A 45 1.20 26.87 -7.22
N LYS A 46 2.24 26.45 -6.52
CA LYS A 46 3.14 25.39 -6.97
C LYS A 46 2.40 24.05 -7.01
N VAL A 47 2.58 23.29 -8.10
CA VAL A 47 2.04 21.95 -8.27
C VAL A 47 3.11 20.93 -7.91
N TYR A 48 2.71 19.93 -7.16
CA TYR A 48 3.52 18.77 -6.79
C TYR A 48 2.94 17.53 -7.45
N TYR A 49 3.80 16.68 -7.99
CA TYR A 49 3.36 15.39 -8.51
C TYR A 49 3.51 14.35 -7.41
N VAL A 50 2.40 13.92 -6.86
CA VAL A 50 2.36 12.91 -5.81
C VAL A 50 1.75 11.65 -6.41
N ASP A 51 2.51 10.56 -6.48
CA ASP A 51 2.07 9.32 -7.13
C ASP A 51 1.58 9.54 -8.58
N GLY A 52 2.29 10.39 -9.31
CA GLY A 52 1.95 10.78 -10.70
C GLY A 52 0.78 11.73 -10.86
N ILE A 53 0.09 12.12 -9.78
CA ILE A 53 -1.09 12.99 -9.80
C ILE A 53 -0.67 14.44 -9.49
N PRO A 54 -0.99 15.42 -10.37
CA PRO A 54 -0.72 16.83 -10.11
C PRO A 54 -1.59 17.33 -8.95
N THR A 55 -0.95 17.81 -7.89
CA THR A 55 -1.59 18.09 -6.61
C THR A 55 -1.14 19.42 -6.04
N LEU A 56 -2.08 20.21 -5.53
CA LEU A 56 -1.85 21.39 -4.71
C LEU A 56 -1.89 20.97 -3.24
N ILE A 57 -0.81 21.17 -2.48
CA ILE A 57 -0.75 20.78 -1.07
C ILE A 57 -1.04 22.03 -0.21
N ASP A 58 -2.04 21.95 0.67
CA ASP A 58 -2.47 23.04 1.56
C ASP A 58 -1.84 22.95 2.94
N SER A 59 -1.66 21.74 3.45
CA SER A 59 -1.05 21.50 4.76
C SER A 59 -0.43 20.13 4.86
N VAL A 60 0.59 20.00 5.73
CA VAL A 60 1.27 18.73 6.03
C VAL A 60 1.34 18.56 7.55
N ARG A 61 1.01 17.34 8.02
CA ARG A 61 1.13 16.89 9.42
C ARG A 61 1.69 15.46 9.47
N GLY A 62 3.00 15.34 9.74
CA GLY A 62 3.68 14.05 9.77
C GLY A 62 3.58 13.33 8.43
N MET A 63 2.98 12.16 8.42
CA MET A 63 2.80 11.30 7.24
C MET A 63 1.54 11.61 6.43
N PHE A 64 0.87 12.73 6.71
CA PHE A 64 -0.40 13.10 6.08
C PHE A 64 -0.35 14.52 5.52
N ALA A 65 -1.06 14.74 4.42
CA ALA A 65 -1.29 16.07 3.86
C ALA A 65 -2.76 16.24 3.47
N LYS A 66 -3.18 17.50 3.35
CA LYS A 66 -4.44 17.91 2.72
C LYS A 66 -4.11 18.76 1.52
N GLY A 67 -4.93 18.63 0.49
CA GLY A 67 -4.74 19.38 -0.74
C GLY A 67 -5.86 19.18 -1.74
N HIS A 68 -5.54 19.44 -3.00
CA HIS A 68 -6.47 19.31 -4.10
C HIS A 68 -5.76 18.63 -5.27
N MET A 69 -6.35 17.58 -5.80
CA MET A 69 -5.93 17.00 -7.09
C MET A 69 -6.37 17.94 -8.22
N ILE A 70 -5.54 18.07 -9.24
CA ILE A 70 -5.90 18.76 -10.48
C ILE A 70 -6.37 17.71 -11.47
N ASN A 71 -7.64 17.74 -11.82
CA ASN A 71 -8.26 16.81 -12.73
C ASN A 71 -7.85 17.06 -14.19
N ARG A 72 -8.11 16.10 -15.08
CA ARG A 72 -7.80 16.23 -16.53
C ARG A 72 -8.53 17.42 -17.20
N ASP A 73 -9.73 17.75 -16.74
CA ASP A 73 -10.53 18.88 -17.21
C ASP A 73 -10.10 20.22 -16.57
N LYS A 74 -8.99 20.24 -15.81
CA LYS A 74 -8.45 21.37 -15.06
C LYS A 74 -9.32 21.85 -13.90
N THR A 75 -10.33 21.12 -13.49
CA THR A 75 -11.00 21.33 -12.21
C THR A 75 -10.13 20.82 -11.06
N ILE A 76 -10.42 21.25 -9.83
CA ILE A 76 -9.74 20.78 -8.63
C ILE A 76 -10.70 20.02 -7.73
N SER A 77 -10.24 18.91 -7.16
CA SER A 77 -10.98 18.11 -6.19
C SER A 77 -10.23 18.04 -4.87
N PRO A 78 -10.87 18.32 -3.73
CA PRO A 78 -10.22 18.20 -2.43
C PRO A 78 -9.79 16.77 -2.18
N CYS A 79 -8.64 16.58 -1.54
CA CYS A 79 -8.14 15.25 -1.20
C CYS A 79 -7.32 15.26 0.09
N TYR A 80 -7.23 14.10 0.68
CA TYR A 80 -6.20 13.75 1.64
C TYR A 80 -5.11 12.97 0.93
N ILE A 81 -3.88 13.12 1.41
CA ILE A 81 -2.72 12.38 0.92
C ILE A 81 -2.09 11.71 2.13
N ALA A 82 -1.84 10.42 2.03
CA ALA A 82 -1.08 9.68 3.03
C ALA A 82 0.20 9.13 2.42
N ARG A 83 1.21 9.01 3.27
CA ARG A 83 2.47 8.38 2.96
C ARG A 83 2.69 7.19 3.88
N HIS A 84 3.15 6.06 3.33
CA HIS A 84 3.68 4.94 4.09
C HIS A 84 4.98 4.47 3.43
N GLY A 85 6.10 4.54 4.17
CA GLY A 85 7.42 4.34 3.55
C GLY A 85 7.67 5.33 2.40
N ASN A 86 7.86 4.81 1.20
CA ASN A 86 8.00 5.59 -0.05
C ASN A 86 6.72 5.62 -0.90
N SER A 87 5.67 4.94 -0.47
CA SER A 87 4.40 4.85 -1.19
C SER A 87 3.45 5.95 -0.75
N PHE A 88 2.76 6.55 -1.71
CA PHE A 88 1.78 7.61 -1.49
C PHE A 88 0.41 7.19 -2.04
N ALA A 89 -0.65 7.69 -1.44
CA ALA A 89 -1.99 7.57 -1.98
C ALA A 89 -2.84 8.80 -1.69
N HIS A 90 -3.76 9.10 -2.62
CA HIS A 90 -4.82 10.07 -2.46
C HIS A 90 -6.10 9.38 -2.01
N GLY A 91 -6.96 10.10 -1.30
CA GLY A 91 -8.27 9.61 -0.91
C GLY A 91 -9.21 10.75 -0.53
N ASP A 92 -10.52 10.50 -0.65
CA ASP A 92 -11.56 11.45 -0.25
C ASP A 92 -11.63 11.62 1.26
N THR A 93 -11.11 10.64 2.01
CA THR A 93 -10.94 10.68 3.46
C THR A 93 -9.51 10.34 3.85
N LEU A 94 -9.08 10.80 5.02
CA LEU A 94 -7.78 10.45 5.58
C LEU A 94 -7.59 8.94 5.72
N HIS A 95 -8.64 8.24 6.16
CA HIS A 95 -8.62 6.79 6.34
C HIS A 95 -8.45 6.04 5.00
N ALA A 96 -9.14 6.48 3.94
CA ALA A 96 -8.98 5.90 2.60
C ALA A 96 -7.55 6.10 2.08
N ALA A 97 -7.02 7.33 2.14
CA ALA A 97 -5.65 7.63 1.74
C ALA A 97 -4.62 6.78 2.51
N GLN A 98 -4.80 6.64 3.83
CA GLN A 98 -3.90 5.85 4.69
C GLN A 98 -3.92 4.37 4.32
N ARG A 99 -5.11 3.78 4.17
CA ARG A 99 -5.28 2.38 3.79
C ARG A 99 -4.63 2.09 2.43
N ASP A 100 -4.85 2.97 1.47
CA ASP A 100 -4.35 2.78 0.11
C ASP A 100 -2.83 2.99 0.02
N ALA A 101 -2.25 3.96 0.77
CA ALA A 101 -0.81 4.12 0.88
C ALA A 101 -0.14 2.90 1.54
N LEU A 102 -0.74 2.37 2.61
CA LEU A 102 -0.28 1.15 3.25
C LEU A 102 -0.36 -0.05 2.29
N GLY A 103 -1.47 -0.21 1.56
CA GLY A 103 -1.65 -1.27 0.58
C GLY A 103 -0.57 -1.25 -0.51
N LYS A 104 -0.25 -0.07 -1.05
CA LYS A 104 0.84 0.10 -2.04
C LYS A 104 2.20 -0.25 -1.43
N HIS A 105 2.49 0.25 -0.24
CA HIS A 105 3.74 -0.05 0.45
C HIS A 105 3.94 -1.55 0.66
N MET A 106 2.87 -2.25 1.08
CA MET A 106 2.88 -3.69 1.26
C MET A 106 3.13 -4.46 -0.05
N GLN A 107 2.58 -3.98 -1.18
CA GLN A 107 2.80 -4.59 -2.49
C GLN A 107 4.25 -4.38 -2.99
N ASP A 108 4.88 -3.27 -2.64
CA ASP A 108 6.26 -2.95 -3.01
C ASP A 108 7.30 -3.67 -2.12
N MET A 109 6.86 -4.26 -0.99
CA MET A 109 7.76 -5.00 -0.10
C MET A 109 8.21 -6.33 -0.73
N PRO A 110 9.46 -6.75 -0.51
CA PRO A 110 9.91 -8.11 -0.82
C PRO A 110 9.00 -9.16 -0.17
N GLU A 111 8.83 -10.30 -0.85
CA GLU A 111 7.98 -11.39 -0.37
C GLU A 111 8.36 -11.85 1.06
N GLU A 112 9.64 -12.01 1.32
CA GLU A 112 10.14 -12.42 2.64
C GLU A 112 9.77 -11.42 3.74
N GLU A 113 9.88 -10.12 3.48
CA GLU A 113 9.51 -9.08 4.45
C GLU A 113 8.01 -9.10 4.76
N ARG A 114 7.16 -9.37 3.74
CA ARG A 114 5.71 -9.53 3.93
C ARG A 114 5.38 -10.74 4.78
N ILE A 115 6.08 -11.86 4.55
CA ILE A 115 5.95 -13.09 5.35
C ILE A 115 6.37 -12.82 6.80
N ASP A 116 7.53 -12.18 7.02
CA ASP A 116 8.01 -11.87 8.37
C ASP A 116 7.06 -10.94 9.13
N LEU A 117 6.51 -9.96 8.42
CA LEU A 117 5.54 -9.03 9.00
C LEU A 117 4.24 -9.75 9.40
N PHE A 118 3.72 -10.64 8.53
CA PHE A 118 2.55 -11.46 8.85
C PHE A 118 2.77 -12.30 10.12
N VAL A 119 3.89 -13.02 10.18
CA VAL A 119 4.24 -13.88 11.33
C VAL A 119 4.49 -13.08 12.61
N LYS A 120 4.97 -11.82 12.47
CA LYS A 120 5.15 -10.91 13.60
C LYS A 120 3.82 -10.40 14.16
N GLU A 121 2.88 -10.05 13.28
CA GLU A 121 1.56 -9.56 13.68
C GLU A 121 0.62 -10.69 14.16
N HIS A 122 0.87 -11.93 13.72
CA HIS A 122 0.11 -13.12 14.06
C HIS A 122 1.02 -14.20 14.65
N PRO A 123 1.60 -13.99 15.84
CA PRO A 123 2.64 -14.88 16.37
C PRO A 123 2.14 -16.29 16.70
N GLU A 124 0.85 -16.47 16.94
CA GLU A 124 0.24 -17.72 17.38
C GLU A 124 -0.70 -18.31 16.32
N LEU A 125 -0.39 -19.53 15.86
CA LEU A 125 -1.19 -20.23 14.82
C LEU A 125 -2.63 -20.50 15.27
N ASP A 126 -2.87 -20.72 16.54
CA ASP A 126 -4.18 -21.08 17.07
C ASP A 126 -4.97 -19.88 17.62
N ALA A 127 -4.41 -18.66 17.54
CA ALA A 127 -5.14 -17.44 17.83
C ALA A 127 -6.17 -17.13 16.75
N GLU A 128 -7.36 -16.69 17.17
CA GLU A 128 -8.44 -16.31 16.28
C GLU A 128 -8.36 -14.83 15.88
N HIS A 129 -8.51 -14.57 14.58
CA HIS A 129 -8.54 -13.23 14.00
C HIS A 129 -9.81 -13.02 13.17
N PRO A 130 -10.30 -11.78 13.00
CA PRO A 130 -11.39 -11.49 12.09
C PRO A 130 -11.07 -11.99 10.68
N CYS A 131 -12.02 -12.65 10.02
CA CYS A 131 -11.83 -13.19 8.68
C CYS A 131 -11.42 -12.09 7.68
N GLU A 132 -12.02 -10.90 7.77
CA GLU A 132 -11.66 -9.75 6.93
C GLU A 132 -10.18 -9.40 7.03
N ASP A 133 -9.58 -9.47 8.23
CA ASP A 133 -8.17 -9.17 8.44
C ASP A 133 -7.28 -10.23 7.79
N LEU A 134 -7.58 -11.52 7.98
CA LEU A 134 -6.85 -12.62 7.33
C LEU A 134 -6.96 -12.55 5.80
N PHE A 135 -8.13 -12.21 5.25
CA PHE A 135 -8.33 -12.05 3.81
C PHE A 135 -7.65 -10.81 3.23
N ARG A 136 -7.54 -9.73 4.02
CA ARG A 136 -6.70 -8.57 3.65
C ARG A 136 -5.22 -8.98 3.60
N TRP A 137 -4.77 -9.76 4.56
CA TRP A 137 -3.43 -10.33 4.56
C TRP A 137 -3.17 -11.28 3.40
N HIS A 138 -4.18 -12.07 2.98
CA HIS A 138 -4.05 -12.89 1.78
C HIS A 138 -3.75 -12.03 0.53
N ASN A 139 -4.43 -10.88 0.37
CA ASN A 139 -4.09 -9.93 -0.69
C ASN A 139 -2.65 -9.42 -0.55
N THR A 140 -2.25 -8.99 0.64
CA THR A 140 -0.90 -8.47 0.92
C THR A 140 0.18 -9.50 0.57
N LEU A 141 -0.01 -10.74 0.96
CA LEU A 141 0.94 -11.83 0.75
C LEU A 141 1.02 -12.25 -0.73
N THR A 142 -0.13 -12.40 -1.39
CA THR A 142 -0.24 -13.10 -2.68
C THR A 142 -0.59 -12.21 -3.86
N GLY A 143 -1.05 -10.97 -3.63
CA GLY A 143 -1.60 -10.10 -4.67
C GLY A 143 -3.00 -10.52 -5.17
N SER A 144 -3.71 -11.41 -4.46
CA SER A 144 -5.06 -11.87 -4.86
C SER A 144 -6.05 -10.72 -4.94
N CYS A 145 -6.88 -10.68 -5.98
CA CYS A 145 -7.89 -9.65 -6.13
C CYS A 145 -9.10 -9.89 -5.22
N GLU A 146 -9.83 -8.83 -4.91
CA GLU A 146 -11.00 -8.89 -4.02
C GLU A 146 -12.08 -9.83 -4.55
N PHE A 147 -12.38 -9.79 -5.84
CA PHE A 147 -13.35 -10.68 -6.47
C PHE A 147 -12.99 -12.15 -6.28
N GLY A 148 -11.72 -12.52 -6.53
CA GLY A 148 -11.24 -13.89 -6.34
C GLY A 148 -11.36 -14.37 -4.90
N ARG A 149 -11.03 -13.49 -3.93
CA ARG A 149 -11.18 -13.80 -2.51
C ARG A 149 -12.64 -13.98 -2.10
N GLN A 150 -13.54 -13.12 -2.57
CA GLN A 150 -14.97 -13.25 -2.30
C GLN A 150 -15.55 -14.52 -2.92
N GLN A 151 -15.13 -14.89 -4.12
CA GLN A 151 -15.53 -16.15 -4.75
C GLN A 151 -15.04 -17.35 -3.94
N PHE A 152 -13.78 -17.34 -3.51
CA PHE A 152 -13.20 -18.37 -2.65
C PHE A 152 -14.00 -18.56 -1.35
N CYS A 153 -14.41 -17.47 -0.70
CA CYS A 153 -15.26 -17.54 0.50
C CYS A 153 -16.59 -18.23 0.22
N ARG A 154 -17.25 -17.89 -0.89
CA ARG A 154 -18.53 -18.53 -1.27
C ARG A 154 -18.35 -20.02 -1.53
N ASP A 155 -17.32 -20.39 -2.27
CA ASP A 155 -17.07 -21.78 -2.66
C ASP A 155 -16.71 -22.68 -1.48
N HIS A 156 -16.12 -22.10 -0.41
CA HIS A 156 -15.69 -22.83 0.78
C HIS A 156 -16.60 -22.61 2.00
N GLY A 157 -17.72 -21.88 1.85
CA GLY A 157 -18.65 -21.61 2.95
C GLY A 157 -18.03 -20.74 4.07
N ILE A 158 -17.09 -19.84 3.73
CA ILE A 158 -16.41 -18.99 4.70
C ILE A 158 -17.18 -17.69 4.85
N SER A 159 -17.49 -17.31 6.10
CA SER A 159 -18.13 -16.06 6.44
C SER A 159 -17.10 -14.99 6.80
N LEU A 160 -17.11 -13.85 6.10
CA LEU A 160 -16.23 -12.72 6.40
C LEU A 160 -16.50 -12.09 7.77
N SER A 161 -17.71 -12.27 8.33
CA SER A 161 -18.10 -11.75 9.65
C SER A 161 -17.65 -12.63 10.81
N GLU A 162 -17.11 -13.82 10.54
CA GLU A 162 -16.64 -14.75 11.55
C GLU A 162 -15.14 -14.58 11.84
N ARG A 163 -14.67 -15.31 12.84
CA ARG A 163 -13.26 -15.37 13.23
C ARG A 163 -12.72 -16.76 12.95
N TYR A 164 -11.47 -16.80 12.51
CA TYR A 164 -10.78 -18.06 12.21
C TYR A 164 -9.35 -18.00 12.75
N THR A 165 -8.81 -19.18 13.08
CA THR A 165 -7.41 -19.28 13.48
C THR A 165 -6.48 -19.08 12.28
N VAL A 166 -5.26 -18.61 12.53
CA VAL A 166 -4.21 -18.51 11.49
C VAL A 166 -3.95 -19.88 10.88
N ARG A 167 -3.92 -20.92 11.67
CA ARG A 167 -3.76 -22.32 11.21
C ARG A 167 -4.82 -22.68 10.18
N TYR A 168 -6.08 -22.49 10.51
CA TYR A 168 -7.19 -22.76 9.60
C TYR A 168 -7.07 -21.97 8.30
N PHE A 169 -6.78 -20.65 8.41
CA PHE A 169 -6.59 -19.78 7.25
C PHE A 169 -5.48 -20.28 6.31
N LEU A 170 -4.30 -20.63 6.86
CA LEU A 170 -3.19 -21.17 6.07
C LEU A 170 -3.56 -22.51 5.42
N ASP A 171 -4.25 -23.39 6.14
CA ASP A 171 -4.62 -24.72 5.64
C ASP A 171 -5.63 -24.66 4.49
N ILE A 172 -6.61 -23.76 4.52
CA ILE A 172 -7.60 -23.64 3.44
C ILE A 172 -7.07 -22.88 2.22
N THR A 173 -6.09 -21.97 2.41
CA THR A 173 -5.58 -21.14 1.31
C THR A 173 -4.29 -21.65 0.66
N LYS A 174 -3.65 -22.71 1.20
CA LYS A 174 -2.40 -23.28 0.68
C LYS A 174 -2.46 -23.79 -0.76
N GLU A 175 -3.67 -24.14 -1.25
CA GLU A 175 -3.91 -24.59 -2.62
C GLU A 175 -4.66 -23.54 -3.46
N ALA A 176 -4.98 -22.38 -2.87
CA ALA A 176 -5.60 -21.26 -3.58
C ALA A 176 -4.57 -20.45 -4.37
N TYR A 177 -5.02 -19.34 -4.99
CA TYR A 177 -4.14 -18.40 -5.67
C TYR A 177 -3.03 -17.92 -4.71
N GLY A 178 -1.77 -18.02 -5.14
CA GLY A 178 -0.61 -17.66 -4.33
C GLY A 178 -0.25 -18.68 -3.24
N GLY A 179 -0.75 -19.91 -3.31
CA GLY A 179 -0.53 -20.97 -2.33
C GLY A 179 0.95 -21.29 -2.06
N SER A 180 1.84 -21.02 -3.01
CA SER A 180 3.29 -21.13 -2.78
C SER A 180 3.79 -20.19 -1.68
N VAL A 181 3.28 -18.95 -1.63
CA VAL A 181 3.61 -17.97 -0.58
C VAL A 181 3.00 -18.41 0.75
N ILE A 182 1.76 -18.90 0.73
CA ILE A 182 1.10 -19.40 1.95
C ILE A 182 1.85 -20.56 2.57
N ARG A 183 2.40 -21.48 1.76
CA ARG A 183 3.25 -22.58 2.26
C ARG A 183 4.53 -22.05 2.90
N LYS A 184 5.18 -21.03 2.33
CA LYS A 184 6.36 -20.40 2.96
C LYS A 184 6.01 -19.73 4.30
N VAL A 185 4.82 -19.10 4.39
CA VAL A 185 4.34 -18.57 5.69
C VAL A 185 4.25 -19.70 6.71
N ARG A 186 3.70 -20.86 6.33
CA ARG A 186 3.60 -22.02 7.22
C ARG A 186 4.96 -22.53 7.68
N GLU A 187 5.90 -22.71 6.74
CA GLU A 187 7.28 -23.11 7.04
C GLU A 187 7.97 -22.17 8.04
N LYS A 188 7.67 -20.87 7.97
CA LYS A 188 8.21 -19.87 8.91
C LYS A 188 7.75 -20.11 10.35
N TYR A 189 6.49 -20.56 10.55
CA TYR A 189 6.00 -20.93 11.88
C TYR A 189 6.62 -22.24 12.37
N ASP A 190 6.74 -23.23 11.48
CA ASP A 190 7.29 -24.54 11.86
C ASP A 190 8.77 -24.39 12.30
N ASN A 191 9.56 -23.54 11.62
CA ASN A 191 10.95 -23.26 11.99
C ASN A 191 11.11 -22.47 13.31
N LYS A 192 10.10 -21.65 13.68
CA LYS A 192 10.11 -20.91 14.98
C LYS A 192 9.88 -21.81 16.19
N GLY A 193 9.27 -22.96 16.01
CA GLY A 193 9.02 -23.92 17.10
C GLY A 193 10.23 -24.79 17.45
N GLU A 194 11.32 -24.68 16.70
CA GLU A 194 12.56 -25.48 16.90
C GLU A 194 13.69 -24.66 17.61
N GLU A 195 13.48 -23.37 17.87
CA GLU A 195 14.38 -22.51 18.68
C GLU A 195 13.86 -22.37 20.12
#